data_4025937df1cdb8e3b1e20365ef86721a
#
_entry.id   4025937df1cdb8e3b1e20365ef86721a
#
_cell.length_a   1.000
_cell.length_b   1.000
_cell.length_c   1.000
_cell.angle_alpha   90.00
_cell.angle_beta   90.00
_cell.angle_gamma   90.00
#
_symmetry.space_group_name_H-M   'P 1'
#
loop_
_entity.id
_entity.type
_entity.pdbx_description
1 polymer ?
#
loop_
_entity_poly.entity_id
_entity_poly.type
_entity_poly.pdbx_seq_one_letter_code
_entity_poly.pdbx_strand_id
1 'polypeptide(L)'
;MQAPPHIAAMTTEEVPPRDTDIMQIAVETEQRLHHAIDSFELPGARLYGVNLGDSLEPHPAPCFLSQHPDVYELLEAPGSGLARMFDAAAIVTTGWAAPLDENGNVEGAPSRHAQRRRVRLIVLVANSGVASVLRFADEPDDVVTDPGSATGSLAEAINRFWFDPPVGQTVTA
;
A
#
# COMPACT_ATOMS: atom_id res chain seq x y z
N MET A 1 40.23 45.98 3.81
CA MET A 1 40.26 44.54 4.04
C MET A 1 38.84 44.06 4.14
N GLN A 2 38.31 43.47 3.08
CA GLN A 2 36.94 42.90 3.06
C GLN A 2 37.01 41.45 3.52
N ALA A 3 36.22 41.11 4.53
CA ALA A 3 36.07 39.73 4.93
C ALA A 3 35.34 38.92 3.83
N PRO A 4 35.75 37.69 3.54
CA PRO A 4 35.05 36.85 2.55
C PRO A 4 33.61 36.55 3.01
N PRO A 5 32.67 36.48 2.07
CA PRO A 5 31.31 36.13 2.43
C PRO A 5 31.27 34.72 3.04
N HIS A 6 30.69 34.60 4.21
CA HIS A 6 30.35 33.31 4.80
C HIS A 6 29.32 32.66 3.89
N ILE A 7 29.76 31.65 3.13
CA ILE A 7 28.85 30.73 2.49
C ILE A 7 28.24 29.89 3.64
N ALA A 8 27.01 30.20 4.00
CA ALA A 8 26.26 29.33 4.90
C ALA A 8 26.20 27.94 4.26
N ALA A 9 26.77 26.93 4.91
CA ALA A 9 26.61 25.57 4.51
C ALA A 9 25.10 25.28 4.51
N MET A 10 24.53 25.04 3.33
CA MET A 10 23.19 24.49 3.24
C MET A 10 23.29 23.08 3.79
N THR A 11 22.94 22.93 5.05
CA THR A 11 22.54 21.64 5.60
C THR A 11 21.33 21.24 4.78
N THR A 12 21.48 20.23 3.97
CA THR A 12 20.35 19.54 3.37
C THR A 12 19.63 18.91 4.55
N GLU A 13 18.68 19.63 5.09
CA GLU A 13 17.75 19.12 6.07
C GLU A 13 16.99 18.03 5.33
N GLU A 14 17.33 16.78 5.63
CA GLU A 14 16.61 15.62 5.14
C GLU A 14 15.20 15.75 5.71
N VAL A 15 14.29 16.30 4.89
CA VAL A 15 12.89 16.41 5.25
C VAL A 15 12.41 14.98 5.48
N PRO A 16 11.99 14.61 6.71
CA PRO A 16 11.50 13.27 6.94
C PRO A 16 10.35 13.00 5.97
N PRO A 17 10.26 11.79 5.40
CA PRO A 17 9.18 11.43 4.50
C PRO A 17 7.86 11.74 5.21
N ARG A 18 7.07 12.62 4.63
CA ARG A 18 5.77 13.02 5.17
C ARG A 18 4.83 11.84 5.01
N ASP A 19 3.91 11.67 5.95
CA ASP A 19 2.84 10.66 5.85
C ASP A 19 2.06 10.77 4.51
N THR A 20 2.07 11.95 3.91
CA THR A 20 1.56 12.24 2.57
C THR A 20 2.25 11.45 1.46
N ASP A 21 3.51 11.10 1.60
CA ASP A 21 4.29 10.49 0.51
C ASP A 21 3.85 9.04 0.25
N ILE A 22 3.58 8.27 1.29
CA ILE A 22 3.11 6.89 1.12
C ILE A 22 1.69 6.85 0.53
N MET A 23 0.83 7.77 0.92
CA MET A 23 -0.52 7.87 0.35
C MET A 23 -0.48 8.25 -1.12
N GLN A 24 0.37 9.19 -1.51
CA GLN A 24 0.59 9.55 -2.90
C GLN A 24 1.09 8.36 -3.72
N ILE A 25 2.07 7.63 -3.21
CA ILE A 25 2.59 6.40 -3.85
C ILE A 25 1.46 5.37 -4.01
N ALA A 26 0.63 5.19 -2.98
CA ALA A 26 -0.48 4.25 -3.03
C ALA A 26 -1.53 4.65 -4.08
N VAL A 27 -1.90 5.92 -4.15
CA VAL A 27 -2.86 6.43 -5.15
C VAL A 27 -2.31 6.28 -6.56
N GLU A 28 -1.08 6.65 -6.82
CA GLU A 28 -0.46 6.52 -8.14
C GLU A 28 -0.27 5.05 -8.54
N THR A 29 0.08 4.18 -7.60
CA THR A 29 0.15 2.74 -7.84
C THR A 29 -1.22 2.18 -8.20
N GLU A 30 -2.25 2.58 -7.49
CA GLU A 30 -3.64 2.18 -7.77
C GLU A 30 -4.07 2.63 -9.17
N GLN A 31 -3.80 3.87 -9.55
CA GLN A 31 -4.15 4.39 -10.87
C GLN A 31 -3.46 3.63 -11.99
N ARG A 32 -2.19 3.32 -11.85
CA ARG A 32 -1.44 2.52 -12.83
C ARG A 32 -1.99 1.11 -12.94
N LEU A 33 -2.31 0.47 -11.82
CA LEU A 33 -2.91 -0.87 -11.82
C LEU A 33 -4.32 -0.85 -12.39
N HIS A 34 -5.10 0.19 -12.12
CA HIS A 34 -6.43 0.36 -12.70
C HIS A 34 -6.41 0.41 -14.23
N HIS A 35 -5.42 1.10 -14.81
CA HIS A 35 -5.24 1.15 -16.26
C HIS A 35 -4.68 -0.15 -16.85
N ALA A 36 -3.91 -0.91 -16.08
CA ALA A 36 -3.26 -2.14 -16.55
C ALA A 36 -4.11 -3.39 -16.39
N ILE A 37 -5.07 -3.39 -15.46
CA ILE A 37 -5.95 -4.53 -15.19
C ILE A 37 -7.26 -4.36 -15.99
N ASP A 38 -7.51 -5.27 -16.93
CA ASP A 38 -8.67 -5.20 -17.84
C ASP A 38 -10.02 -5.40 -17.16
N SER A 39 -10.05 -6.11 -16.02
CA SER A 39 -11.28 -6.40 -15.29
C SER A 39 -11.25 -5.81 -13.89
N PHE A 40 -12.35 -5.19 -13.46
CA PHE A 40 -12.50 -4.75 -12.08
C PHE A 40 -12.44 -5.91 -11.10
N GLU A 41 -13.10 -7.03 -11.44
CA GLU A 41 -13.12 -8.24 -10.63
C GLU A 41 -11.82 -9.03 -10.81
N LEU A 42 -11.24 -9.43 -9.68
CA LEU A 42 -10.08 -10.30 -9.64
C LEU A 42 -10.48 -11.68 -9.08
N PRO A 43 -9.97 -12.78 -9.67
CA PRO A 43 -10.26 -14.14 -9.18
C PRO A 43 -9.59 -14.45 -7.84
N GLY A 44 -8.76 -13.56 -7.34
CA GLY A 44 -8.06 -13.66 -6.06
C GLY A 44 -7.27 -12.39 -5.79
N ALA A 45 -6.47 -12.42 -4.74
CA ALA A 45 -5.55 -11.33 -4.45
C ALA A 45 -4.29 -11.42 -5.31
N ARG A 46 -3.73 -10.28 -5.68
CA ARG A 46 -2.46 -10.16 -6.41
C ARG A 46 -1.44 -9.39 -5.60
N LEU A 47 -0.22 -9.89 -5.58
CA LEU A 47 0.93 -9.24 -4.96
C LEU A 47 1.79 -8.60 -6.04
N TYR A 48 2.15 -7.35 -5.82
CA TYR A 48 3.07 -6.58 -6.67
C TYR A 48 4.25 -6.07 -5.85
N GLY A 49 5.44 -6.14 -6.45
CA GLY A 49 6.56 -5.31 -6.01
C GLY A 49 6.50 -3.96 -6.71
N VAL A 50 6.85 -2.89 -6.03
CA VAL A 50 6.76 -1.53 -6.57
C VAL A 50 8.12 -0.84 -6.48
N ASN A 51 8.64 -0.41 -7.62
CA ASN A 51 9.82 0.44 -7.72
C ASN A 51 9.39 1.90 -7.95
N LEU A 52 10.07 2.83 -7.30
CA LEU A 52 9.74 4.27 -7.38
C LEU A 52 10.60 5.04 -8.39
N GLY A 53 11.67 4.43 -8.89
CA GLY A 53 12.64 5.10 -9.76
C GLY A 53 13.54 6.08 -9.01
N ASP A 54 14.45 6.72 -9.74
CA ASP A 54 15.50 7.60 -9.19
C ASP A 54 15.12 9.09 -9.23
N SER A 55 13.86 9.43 -9.54
CA SER A 55 13.42 10.82 -9.63
C SER A 55 13.00 11.39 -8.28
N LEU A 56 13.00 12.71 -8.14
CA LEU A 56 12.51 13.41 -6.96
C LEU A 56 11.02 13.26 -6.73
N GLU A 57 10.28 12.89 -7.78
CA GLU A 57 8.86 12.56 -7.70
C GLU A 57 8.67 11.05 -7.79
N PRO A 58 7.79 10.47 -6.98
CA PRO A 58 7.54 9.04 -7.03
C PRO A 58 6.93 8.65 -8.38
N HIS A 59 7.57 7.69 -9.05
CA HIS A 59 7.05 7.08 -10.27
C HIS A 59 6.87 5.59 -10.03
N PRO A 60 5.77 5.17 -9.37
CA PRO A 60 5.57 3.79 -9.03
C PRO A 60 5.44 2.92 -10.28
N ALA A 61 6.28 1.91 -10.37
CA ALA A 61 6.27 0.89 -11.40
C ALA A 61 5.92 -0.46 -10.76
N PRO A 62 4.63 -0.85 -10.73
CA PRO A 62 4.23 -2.12 -10.16
C PRO A 62 4.64 -3.29 -11.05
N CYS A 63 5.21 -4.32 -10.42
CA CYS A 63 5.62 -5.58 -11.05
C CYS A 63 4.83 -6.73 -10.42
N PHE A 64 4.07 -7.45 -11.23
CA PHE A 64 3.32 -8.62 -10.76
C PHE A 64 4.27 -9.71 -10.25
N LEU A 65 4.00 -10.23 -9.05
CA LEU A 65 4.80 -11.26 -8.41
C LEU A 65 4.05 -12.57 -8.22
N SER A 66 2.83 -12.53 -7.68
CA SER A 66 2.08 -13.71 -7.31
C SER A 66 0.59 -13.43 -7.22
N GLN A 67 -0.21 -14.49 -7.29
CA GLN A 67 -1.67 -14.47 -7.14
C GLN A 67 -2.10 -15.66 -6.30
N HIS A 68 -3.08 -15.45 -5.42
CA HIS A 68 -3.68 -16.50 -4.62
C HIS A 68 -5.15 -16.18 -4.32
N PRO A 69 -6.04 -17.20 -4.27
CA PRO A 69 -7.45 -16.98 -3.90
C PRO A 69 -7.63 -16.38 -2.51
N ASP A 70 -6.76 -16.73 -1.56
CA ASP A 70 -6.76 -16.20 -0.21
C ASP A 70 -5.59 -15.20 -0.03
N VAL A 71 -5.93 -13.96 0.29
CA VAL A 71 -4.96 -12.88 0.46
C VAL A 71 -4.02 -13.13 1.65
N TYR A 72 -4.51 -13.75 2.70
CA TYR A 72 -3.69 -14.03 3.88
C TYR A 72 -2.67 -15.14 3.63
N GLU A 73 -3.04 -16.17 2.89
CA GLU A 73 -2.10 -17.20 2.45
C GLU A 73 -1.01 -16.64 1.53
N LEU A 74 -1.35 -15.65 0.72
CA LEU A 74 -0.39 -14.95 -0.12
C LEU A 74 0.68 -14.20 0.71
N LEU A 75 0.29 -13.68 1.86
CA LEU A 75 1.15 -12.95 2.78
C LEU A 75 1.85 -13.81 3.85
N GLU A 76 1.51 -15.09 3.95
CA GLU A 76 2.21 -16.06 4.81
C GLU A 76 3.55 -16.49 4.23
N ALA A 77 3.68 -16.49 2.90
CA ALA A 77 4.95 -16.76 2.25
C ALA A 77 5.98 -15.70 2.68
N PRO A 78 7.22 -16.10 3.02
CA PRO A 78 8.19 -15.13 3.53
C PRO A 78 8.51 -14.07 2.46
N GLY A 79 8.08 -12.84 2.75
CA GLY A 79 8.35 -11.65 1.95
C GLY A 79 9.78 -11.11 2.06
N SER A 80 10.63 -11.84 2.73
CA SER A 80 11.95 -11.42 3.22
C SER A 80 12.95 -10.95 2.18
N GLY A 81 12.73 -11.24 0.91
CA GLY A 81 13.54 -10.72 -0.18
C GLY A 81 12.99 -9.46 -0.84
N LEU A 82 11.70 -9.16 -0.65
CA LEU A 82 11.03 -8.10 -1.40
C LEU A 82 11.52 -6.71 -1.02
N ALA A 83 11.70 -6.43 0.26
CA ALA A 83 12.20 -5.15 0.74
C ALA A 83 13.64 -4.82 0.27
N ARG A 84 14.38 -5.82 -0.20
CA ARG A 84 15.72 -5.64 -0.81
C ARG A 84 15.65 -5.42 -2.33
N MET A 85 14.56 -5.83 -2.95
CA MET A 85 14.38 -5.79 -4.41
C MET A 85 13.49 -4.64 -4.85
N PHE A 86 12.56 -4.20 -4.00
CA PHE A 86 11.54 -3.20 -4.29
C PHE A 86 11.48 -2.14 -3.21
N ASP A 87 11.02 -0.96 -3.57
CA ASP A 87 10.82 0.16 -2.64
C ASP A 87 9.53 0.02 -1.82
N ALA A 88 8.57 -0.72 -2.35
CA ALA A 88 7.29 -1.00 -1.72
C ALA A 88 6.71 -2.33 -2.21
N ALA A 89 5.69 -2.83 -1.52
CA ALA A 89 4.85 -3.92 -1.98
C ALA A 89 3.39 -3.51 -1.91
N ALA A 90 2.58 -4.02 -2.83
CA ALA A 90 1.15 -3.76 -2.87
C ALA A 90 0.35 -5.06 -3.04
N ILE A 91 -0.72 -5.17 -2.27
CA ILE A 91 -1.75 -6.18 -2.45
C ILE A 91 -2.96 -5.54 -3.10
N VAL A 92 -3.47 -6.19 -4.14
CA VAL A 92 -4.72 -5.80 -4.81
C VAL A 92 -5.72 -6.93 -4.64
N THR A 93 -6.89 -6.60 -4.12
CA THR A 93 -7.99 -7.56 -3.96
C THR A 93 -9.34 -6.89 -4.21
N THR A 94 -10.35 -7.66 -4.53
CA THR A 94 -11.72 -7.19 -4.61
C THR A 94 -12.54 -7.71 -3.44
N GLY A 95 -13.50 -6.92 -3.00
CA GLY A 95 -14.32 -7.25 -1.84
C GLY A 95 -15.59 -6.43 -1.78
N TRP A 96 -16.17 -6.37 -0.62
CA TRP A 96 -17.37 -5.61 -0.33
C TRP A 96 -17.07 -4.58 0.76
N ALA A 97 -17.51 -3.36 0.54
CA ALA A 97 -17.57 -2.33 1.56
C ALA A 97 -19.02 -2.11 1.99
N ALA A 98 -19.23 -1.81 3.24
CA ALA A 98 -20.53 -1.48 3.79
C ALA A 98 -20.42 -0.19 4.64
N PRO A 99 -21.51 0.58 4.78
CA PRO A 99 -21.54 1.74 5.65
C PRO A 99 -21.22 1.35 7.09
N LEU A 100 -20.50 2.23 7.77
CA LEU A 100 -20.27 2.10 9.21
C LEU A 100 -21.48 2.59 9.99
N ASP A 101 -21.76 1.95 11.12
CA ASP A 101 -22.75 2.44 12.08
C ASP A 101 -22.24 3.68 12.85
N GLU A 102 -23.04 4.21 13.77
CA GLU A 102 -22.71 5.38 14.61
C GLU A 102 -21.44 5.16 15.47
N ASN A 103 -21.08 3.90 15.72
CA ASN A 103 -19.90 3.50 16.50
C ASN A 103 -18.67 3.20 15.62
N GLY A 104 -18.77 3.36 14.30
CA GLY A 104 -17.69 3.09 13.37
C GLY A 104 -17.52 1.61 13.02
N ASN A 105 -18.53 0.77 13.25
CA ASN A 105 -18.53 -0.65 12.97
C ASN A 105 -19.44 -1.01 11.80
N VAL A 106 -19.16 -2.12 11.13
CA VAL A 106 -20.06 -2.73 10.16
C VAL A 106 -20.92 -3.76 10.88
N GLU A 107 -22.25 -3.66 10.73
CA GLU A 107 -23.17 -4.66 11.25
C GLU A 107 -23.07 -5.96 10.41
N GLY A 108 -22.43 -6.99 10.98
CA GLY A 108 -22.19 -8.26 10.33
C GLY A 108 -21.11 -8.22 9.26
N ALA A 109 -21.11 -9.20 8.36
CA ALA A 109 -20.16 -9.23 7.25
C ALA A 109 -20.55 -8.21 6.17
N PRO A 110 -19.61 -7.40 5.66
CA PRO A 110 -19.90 -6.42 4.59
C PRO A 110 -20.56 -7.06 3.37
N SER A 111 -20.20 -8.28 3.02
CA SER A 111 -20.77 -9.01 1.89
C SER A 111 -22.26 -9.35 2.02
N ARG A 112 -22.82 -9.27 3.22
CA ARG A 112 -24.23 -9.52 3.53
C ARG A 112 -25.04 -8.27 3.79
N HIS A 113 -24.40 -7.10 3.84
CA HIS A 113 -25.07 -5.85 4.11
C HIS A 113 -25.96 -5.43 2.93
N ALA A 114 -27.16 -4.90 3.22
CA ALA A 114 -28.11 -4.47 2.17
C ALA A 114 -27.56 -3.31 1.31
N GLN A 115 -26.77 -2.43 1.91
CA GLN A 115 -26.13 -1.29 1.25
C GLN A 115 -24.67 -1.55 0.87
N ARG A 116 -24.30 -2.80 0.67
CA ARG A 116 -22.94 -3.16 0.25
C ARG A 116 -22.62 -2.61 -1.13
N ARG A 117 -21.35 -2.24 -1.28
CA ARG A 117 -20.79 -1.79 -2.55
C ARG A 117 -19.58 -2.63 -2.90
N ARG A 118 -19.47 -2.99 -4.17
CA ARG A 118 -18.30 -3.71 -4.68
C ARG A 118 -17.10 -2.78 -4.74
N VAL A 119 -15.95 -3.21 -4.19
CA VAL A 119 -14.73 -2.41 -4.15
C VAL A 119 -13.52 -3.20 -4.60
N ARG A 120 -12.56 -2.50 -5.16
CA ARG A 120 -11.17 -2.94 -5.27
C ARG A 120 -10.36 -2.21 -4.21
N LEU A 121 -9.65 -2.98 -3.41
CA LEU A 121 -8.78 -2.47 -2.35
C LEU A 121 -7.33 -2.67 -2.76
N ILE A 122 -6.53 -1.62 -2.64
CA ILE A 122 -5.07 -1.70 -2.65
C ILE A 122 -4.56 -1.36 -1.26
N VAL A 123 -3.71 -2.22 -0.72
CA VAL A 123 -2.94 -1.94 0.49
C VAL A 123 -1.47 -1.97 0.10
N LEU A 124 -0.80 -0.86 0.32
CA LEU A 124 0.61 -0.68 -0.01
C LEU A 124 1.43 -0.51 1.27
N VAL A 125 2.55 -1.19 1.34
CA VAL A 125 3.53 -1.08 2.42
C VAL A 125 4.87 -0.64 1.87
N ALA A 126 5.50 0.28 2.57
CA ALA A 126 6.88 0.72 2.36
C ALA A 126 7.56 0.89 3.73
N ASN A 127 8.84 1.23 3.74
CA ASN A 127 9.54 1.49 5.00
C ASN A 127 8.93 2.64 5.81
N SER A 128 8.24 3.55 5.14
CA SER A 128 7.56 4.71 5.76
C SER A 128 6.19 4.40 6.37
N GLY A 129 5.60 3.24 6.09
CA GLY A 129 4.30 2.86 6.64
C GLY A 129 3.41 2.06 5.70
N VAL A 130 2.12 2.04 6.00
CA VAL A 130 1.08 1.34 5.24
C VAL A 130 -0.03 2.31 4.84
N ALA A 131 -0.44 2.27 3.59
CA ALA A 131 -1.55 3.06 3.07
C ALA A 131 -2.55 2.18 2.32
N SER A 132 -3.81 2.57 2.28
CA SER A 132 -4.85 1.88 1.53
C SER A 132 -5.63 2.82 0.63
N VAL A 133 -6.03 2.31 -0.52
CA VAL A 133 -6.84 3.01 -1.51
C VAL A 133 -7.99 2.11 -1.94
N LEU A 134 -9.19 2.67 -1.94
CA LEU A 134 -10.41 2.00 -2.38
C LEU A 134 -10.90 2.61 -3.69
N ARG A 135 -11.33 1.77 -4.60
CA ARG A 135 -12.10 2.16 -5.79
C ARG A 135 -13.42 1.40 -5.81
N PHE A 136 -14.52 2.12 -5.93
CA PHE A 136 -15.84 1.51 -6.02
C PHE A 136 -16.18 1.16 -7.47
N ALA A 137 -16.80 0.00 -7.67
CA ALA A 137 -17.20 -0.45 -9.00
C ALA A 137 -18.28 0.44 -9.64
N ASP A 138 -19.13 1.04 -8.83
CA ASP A 138 -20.20 1.96 -9.25
C ASP A 138 -19.75 3.42 -9.40
N GLU A 139 -18.53 3.75 -8.94
CA GLU A 139 -17.89 5.06 -9.12
C GLU A 139 -16.44 4.88 -9.59
N PRO A 140 -16.22 4.31 -10.80
CA PRO A 140 -14.89 3.86 -11.21
C PRO A 140 -13.88 4.98 -11.51
N ASP A 141 -14.32 6.22 -11.59
CA ASP A 141 -13.45 7.36 -11.89
C ASP A 141 -12.81 7.97 -10.65
N ASP A 142 -13.29 7.61 -9.45
CA ASP A 142 -12.84 8.17 -8.19
C ASP A 142 -12.23 7.09 -7.26
N VAL A 143 -11.27 7.52 -6.47
CA VAL A 143 -10.69 6.71 -5.40
C VAL A 143 -10.96 7.33 -4.04
N VAL A 144 -11.10 6.48 -3.03
CA VAL A 144 -11.23 6.88 -1.63
C VAL A 144 -9.96 6.45 -0.90
N THR A 145 -9.36 7.39 -0.19
CA THR A 145 -8.16 7.16 0.62
C THR A 145 -8.51 7.22 2.10
N ASP A 146 -7.83 6.41 2.89
CA ASP A 146 -7.90 6.53 4.34
C ASP A 146 -7.06 7.76 4.77
N PRO A 147 -7.58 8.69 5.57
CA PRO A 147 -6.87 9.91 5.98
C PRO A 147 -5.69 9.68 6.93
N GLY A 148 -5.48 8.47 7.39
CA GLY A 148 -4.38 8.08 8.28
C GLY A 148 -3.59 6.88 7.76
N SER A 149 -2.79 6.29 8.64
CA SER A 149 -2.18 5.00 8.36
C SER A 149 -3.27 3.94 8.23
N ALA A 150 -3.15 3.08 7.23
CA ALA A 150 -4.09 1.98 7.05
C ALA A 150 -4.13 1.08 8.29
N THR A 151 -5.32 0.71 8.71
CA THR A 151 -5.59 -0.14 9.87
C THR A 151 -6.36 -1.39 9.46
N GLY A 152 -6.44 -2.36 10.38
CA GLY A 152 -7.16 -3.60 10.18
C GLY A 152 -6.27 -4.78 9.84
N SER A 153 -6.87 -5.96 9.76
CA SER A 153 -6.15 -7.23 9.66
C SER A 153 -5.27 -7.36 8.43
N LEU A 154 -5.69 -6.82 7.29
CA LEU A 154 -4.90 -6.86 6.07
C LEU A 154 -3.69 -5.91 6.13
N ALA A 155 -3.87 -4.73 6.69
CA ALA A 155 -2.77 -3.79 6.92
C ALA A 155 -1.73 -4.37 7.88
N GLU A 156 -2.17 -5.02 8.94
CA GLU A 156 -1.29 -5.71 9.88
C GLU A 156 -0.56 -6.89 9.22
N ALA A 157 -1.25 -7.65 8.37
CA ALA A 157 -0.67 -8.80 7.68
C ALA A 157 0.41 -8.37 6.67
N ILE A 158 0.16 -7.34 5.85
CA ILE A 158 1.16 -6.84 4.90
C ILE A 158 2.35 -6.17 5.61
N ASN A 159 2.10 -5.52 6.74
CA ASN A 159 3.17 -4.92 7.54
C ASN A 159 4.11 -5.99 8.10
N ARG A 160 3.59 -7.07 8.64
CA ARG A 160 4.40 -8.23 9.07
C ARG A 160 5.15 -8.84 7.91
N PHE A 161 4.48 -9.08 6.80
CA PHE A 161 5.07 -9.63 5.58
C PHE A 161 6.28 -8.82 5.11
N TRP A 162 6.21 -7.49 5.18
CA TRP A 162 7.28 -6.58 4.74
C TRP A 162 8.44 -6.50 5.73
N PHE A 163 8.16 -6.42 7.02
CA PHE A 163 9.14 -6.14 8.06
C PHE A 163 9.67 -7.38 8.79
N ASP A 164 8.94 -8.50 8.80
CA ASP A 164 9.38 -9.68 9.52
C ASP A 164 10.62 -10.29 8.87
N PRO A 165 11.59 -10.74 9.69
CA PRO A 165 12.75 -11.43 9.19
C PRO A 165 12.36 -12.77 8.54
N PRO A 166 13.13 -13.25 7.55
CA PRO A 166 12.88 -14.56 6.94
C PRO A 166 12.88 -15.65 7.98
N VAL A 167 11.90 -16.57 7.87
CA VAL A 167 11.84 -17.78 8.68
C VAL A 167 13.15 -18.57 8.45
N GLY A 168 13.96 -18.73 9.50
CA GLY A 168 15.25 -19.47 9.46
C GLY A 168 16.49 -18.64 9.79
N GLN A 169 16.39 -17.32 9.91
CA GLN A 169 17.45 -16.52 10.54
C GLN A 169 17.13 -16.32 12.02
N THR A 170 17.53 -17.29 12.82
CA THR A 170 17.64 -17.07 14.27
C THR A 170 18.76 -16.08 14.47
N VAL A 171 18.42 -14.85 14.84
CA VAL A 171 19.39 -13.92 15.40
C VAL A 171 19.75 -14.48 16.76
N THR A 172 20.83 -15.21 16.81
CA THR A 172 21.46 -15.57 18.09
C THR A 172 22.06 -14.28 18.61
N ALA A 173 21.46 -13.76 19.65
CA ALA A 173 22.02 -12.65 20.41
C ALA A 173 23.34 -13.06 21.07
#